data_65381c6083f764c2bc1b7ce8fb4046d8
#
_entry.id   65381c6083f764c2bc1b7ce8fb4046d8
#
_cell.length_a   1.000
_cell.length_b   1.000
_cell.length_c   1.000
_cell.angle_alpha   90.00
_cell.angle_beta   90.00
_cell.angle_gamma   90.00
#
_symmetry.space_group_name_H-M   'P 1'
#
loop_
_entity.id
_entity.type
_entity.pdbx_description
1 polymer ?
#
loop_
_entity_poly.entity_id
_entity_poly.type
_entity_poly.pdbx_seq_one_letter_code
_entity_poly.pdbx_strand_id
1 'polypeptide(L)'
;PQFSIRDMVRAQQVLLTEHLDIRRLHAVVGMSMGGMQVYQWMVAYPDFLDRAVPIVGTPWMTSYDLLLWSAELGILERLRDCRNREAAMKTLAPVHTLLLWPPRYRAAATAPDRVPEFLRGLEEGFLRYDPTDWAWQLKALMSQDIRRGFEGAERAAQAVKARTMVVSASQDQLIYSEPARALARLLNAETAELTGDCGHLAFLCETQKLGELVGGFLKRDRRTPDKAFR
;
A
#
# COMPACT_ATOMS: atom_id res chain seq x y z
N PRO A 1 7.76 -15.94 13.36
CA PRO A 1 8.81 -14.90 13.54
C PRO A 1 8.26 -13.54 13.08
N GLN A 2 8.69 -12.48 13.76
CA GLN A 2 8.34 -11.12 13.35
C GLN A 2 9.11 -10.78 12.08
N PHE A 3 8.43 -10.15 11.12
CA PHE A 3 9.02 -9.67 9.87
C PHE A 3 8.53 -8.24 9.57
N SER A 4 9.21 -7.56 8.67
CA SER A 4 8.90 -6.19 8.23
C SER A 4 8.69 -6.14 6.71
N ILE A 5 8.20 -5.02 6.21
CA ILE A 5 8.13 -4.78 4.75
C ILE A 5 9.52 -4.88 4.11
N ARG A 6 10.58 -4.44 4.82
CA ARG A 6 11.96 -4.57 4.33
C ARG A 6 12.42 -6.03 4.21
N ASP A 7 12.01 -6.90 5.13
CA ASP A 7 12.33 -8.33 5.07
C ASP A 7 11.64 -9.00 3.87
N MET A 8 10.38 -8.61 3.55
CA MET A 8 9.70 -9.06 2.34
C MET A 8 10.48 -8.67 1.08
N VAL A 9 10.92 -7.42 1.00
CA VAL A 9 11.72 -6.92 -0.13
C VAL A 9 13.07 -7.64 -0.22
N ARG A 10 13.73 -7.90 0.91
CA ARG A 10 14.97 -8.67 0.94
C ARG A 10 14.77 -10.10 0.41
N ALA A 11 13.69 -10.76 0.83
CA ALA A 11 13.37 -12.10 0.32
C ALA A 11 13.14 -12.11 -1.20
N GLN A 12 12.45 -11.10 -1.73
CA GLN A 12 12.23 -10.94 -3.16
C GLN A 12 13.57 -10.69 -3.90
N GLN A 13 14.43 -9.86 -3.34
CA GLN A 13 15.73 -9.56 -3.93
C GLN A 13 16.61 -10.82 -3.99
N VAL A 14 16.66 -11.61 -2.91
CA VAL A 14 17.38 -12.90 -2.88
C VAL A 14 16.82 -13.85 -3.94
N LEU A 15 15.50 -13.98 -4.05
CA LEU A 15 14.86 -14.80 -5.08
C LEU A 15 15.30 -14.38 -6.49
N LEU A 16 15.28 -13.08 -6.77
CA LEU A 16 15.67 -12.55 -8.07
C LEU A 16 17.14 -12.82 -8.39
N THR A 17 18.04 -12.58 -7.44
CA THR A 17 19.49 -12.64 -7.69
C THR A 17 20.08 -14.04 -7.58
N GLU A 18 19.63 -14.86 -6.62
CA GLU A 18 20.25 -16.15 -6.34
C GLU A 18 19.57 -17.32 -7.06
N HIS A 19 18.26 -17.16 -7.35
CA HIS A 19 17.49 -18.25 -7.97
C HIS A 19 17.10 -17.97 -9.42
N LEU A 20 16.90 -16.70 -9.81
CA LEU A 20 16.47 -16.32 -11.15
C LEU A 20 17.57 -15.62 -11.96
N ASP A 21 18.74 -15.36 -11.38
CA ASP A 21 19.87 -14.61 -11.97
C ASP A 21 19.49 -13.26 -12.59
N ILE A 22 18.48 -12.60 -12.00
CA ILE A 22 18.05 -11.26 -12.40
C ILE A 22 18.80 -10.24 -11.57
N ARG A 23 19.62 -9.42 -12.23
CA ARG A 23 20.52 -8.43 -11.58
C ARG A 23 19.97 -6.99 -11.66
N ARG A 24 18.93 -6.75 -12.47
CA ARG A 24 18.33 -5.43 -12.66
C ARG A 24 16.88 -5.56 -13.10
N LEU A 25 16.03 -4.68 -12.58
CA LEU A 25 14.63 -4.58 -12.95
C LEU A 25 14.38 -3.29 -13.76
N HIS A 26 13.62 -3.41 -14.84
CA HIS A 26 13.12 -2.27 -15.59
C HIS A 26 12.20 -1.40 -14.70
N ALA A 27 11.35 -2.03 -13.90
CA ALA A 27 10.46 -1.35 -12.97
C ALA A 27 10.04 -2.25 -11.81
N VAL A 28 9.70 -1.62 -10.68
CA VAL A 28 8.94 -2.23 -9.60
C VAL A 28 7.63 -1.46 -9.45
N VAL A 29 6.51 -2.17 -9.53
CA VAL A 29 5.15 -1.62 -9.41
C VAL A 29 4.43 -2.37 -8.31
N GLY A 30 3.74 -1.68 -7.42
CA GLY A 30 3.02 -2.32 -6.32
C GLY A 30 1.89 -1.46 -5.79
N MET A 31 0.83 -2.12 -5.32
CA MET A 31 -0.38 -1.49 -4.77
C MET A 31 -0.49 -1.75 -3.27
N SER A 32 -0.97 -0.76 -2.51
CA SER A 32 -1.20 -0.86 -1.08
C SER A 32 0.07 -1.31 -0.33
N MET A 33 0.07 -2.43 0.37
CA MET A 33 1.28 -3.04 0.96
C MET A 33 2.37 -3.28 -0.09
N GLY A 34 2.01 -3.64 -1.34
CA GLY A 34 2.94 -3.72 -2.46
C GLY A 34 3.56 -2.37 -2.80
N GLY A 35 2.80 -1.27 -2.69
CA GLY A 35 3.32 0.10 -2.81
C GLY A 35 4.33 0.45 -1.71
N MET A 36 4.10 -0.02 -0.48
CA MET A 36 5.07 0.11 0.62
C MET A 36 6.38 -0.67 0.32
N GLN A 37 6.25 -1.85 -0.28
CA GLN A 37 7.41 -2.62 -0.73
C GLN A 37 8.18 -1.88 -1.82
N VAL A 38 7.49 -1.22 -2.77
CA VAL A 38 8.16 -0.38 -3.79
C VAL A 38 9.01 0.69 -3.13
N TYR A 39 8.49 1.41 -2.14
CA TYR A 39 9.27 2.40 -1.40
C TYR A 39 10.50 1.80 -0.71
N GLN A 40 10.38 0.60 -0.13
CA GLN A 40 11.54 -0.09 0.44
C GLN A 40 12.56 -0.51 -0.62
N TRP A 41 12.10 -0.99 -1.79
CA TRP A 41 12.98 -1.28 -2.93
C TRP A 41 13.82 -0.07 -3.34
N MET A 42 13.19 1.11 -3.42
CA MET A 42 13.85 2.36 -3.86
C MET A 42 15.06 2.73 -2.99
N VAL A 43 14.97 2.52 -1.68
CA VAL A 43 16.03 2.90 -0.73
C VAL A 43 16.96 1.76 -0.36
N ALA A 44 16.48 0.51 -0.40
CA ALA A 44 17.31 -0.66 -0.04
C ALA A 44 18.21 -1.12 -1.20
N TYR A 45 17.72 -0.98 -2.43
CA TYR A 45 18.41 -1.46 -3.63
C TYR A 45 18.33 -0.44 -4.78
N PRO A 46 18.86 0.79 -4.57
CA PRO A 46 18.66 1.91 -5.51
C PRO A 46 19.23 1.67 -6.90
N ASP A 47 20.24 0.80 -7.04
CA ASP A 47 20.85 0.46 -8.32
C ASP A 47 20.17 -0.72 -9.03
N PHE A 48 19.20 -1.38 -8.37
CA PHE A 48 18.58 -2.60 -8.88
C PHE A 48 17.39 -2.33 -9.79
N LEU A 49 16.80 -1.13 -9.74
CA LEU A 49 15.60 -0.80 -10.51
C LEU A 49 15.73 0.54 -11.24
N ASP A 50 15.19 0.60 -12.47
CA ASP A 50 15.18 1.82 -13.26
C ASP A 50 14.00 2.73 -12.94
N ARG A 51 12.84 2.14 -12.61
CA ARG A 51 11.57 2.84 -12.36
C ARG A 51 10.87 2.27 -11.14
N ALA A 52 10.12 3.12 -10.46
CA ALA A 52 9.33 2.77 -9.30
C ALA A 52 7.92 3.37 -9.40
N VAL A 53 6.89 2.55 -9.18
CA VAL A 53 5.50 3.01 -9.19
C VAL A 53 4.77 2.50 -7.95
N PRO A 54 4.91 3.18 -6.80
CA PRO A 54 4.07 2.92 -5.64
C PRO A 54 2.66 3.46 -5.86
N ILE A 55 1.65 2.62 -5.68
CA ILE A 55 0.23 2.92 -5.88
C ILE A 55 -0.48 2.75 -4.54
N VAL A 56 -1.19 3.77 -4.06
CA VAL A 56 -1.95 3.81 -2.79
C VAL A 56 -1.20 3.19 -1.61
N GLY A 57 0.11 3.44 -1.53
CA GLY A 57 0.99 3.01 -0.44
C GLY A 57 1.58 4.21 0.29
N THR A 58 2.25 3.97 1.42
CA THR A 58 2.94 5.01 2.18
C THR A 58 4.41 4.68 2.39
N PRO A 59 5.32 5.67 2.31
CA PRO A 59 6.75 5.47 2.60
C PRO A 59 7.03 5.35 4.11
N TRP A 60 6.19 5.94 4.97
CA TRP A 60 6.24 5.83 6.44
C TRP A 60 4.84 6.02 7.03
N MET A 61 4.62 5.45 8.20
CA MET A 61 3.38 5.57 8.94
C MET A 61 3.26 6.92 9.64
N THR A 62 2.04 7.47 9.66
CA THR A 62 1.64 8.60 10.50
C THR A 62 0.97 8.12 11.79
N SER A 63 0.66 9.04 12.69
CA SER A 63 -0.13 8.72 13.90
C SER A 63 -1.54 8.21 13.56
N TYR A 64 -2.15 8.70 12.47
CA TYR A 64 -3.43 8.20 11.97
C TYR A 64 -3.33 6.72 11.58
N ASP A 65 -2.36 6.38 10.72
CA ASP A 65 -2.15 5.00 10.28
C ASP A 65 -1.86 4.07 11.47
N LEU A 66 -0.98 4.49 12.38
CA LEU A 66 -0.63 3.70 13.56
C LEU A 66 -1.84 3.49 14.49
N LEU A 67 -2.68 4.50 14.69
CA LEU A 67 -3.88 4.36 15.53
C LEU A 67 -4.87 3.39 14.90
N LEU A 68 -5.10 3.52 13.58
CA LEU A 68 -5.99 2.65 12.82
C LEU A 68 -5.55 1.18 12.91
N TRP A 69 -4.30 0.90 12.54
CA TRP A 69 -3.77 -0.47 12.57
C TRP A 69 -3.65 -1.03 13.98
N SER A 70 -3.44 -0.18 14.99
CA SER A 70 -3.48 -0.60 16.39
C SER A 70 -4.89 -1.03 16.82
N ALA A 71 -5.94 -0.38 16.32
CA ALA A 71 -7.31 -0.78 16.60
C ALA A 71 -7.63 -2.17 16.01
N GLU A 72 -7.28 -2.42 14.74
CA GLU A 72 -7.46 -3.73 14.10
C GLU A 72 -6.63 -4.82 14.80
N LEU A 73 -5.36 -4.54 15.08
CA LEU A 73 -4.48 -5.47 15.80
C LEU A 73 -5.04 -5.78 17.20
N GLY A 74 -5.57 -4.77 17.89
CA GLY A 74 -6.21 -4.93 19.18
C GLY A 74 -7.43 -5.86 19.16
N ILE A 75 -8.24 -5.86 18.09
CA ILE A 75 -9.33 -6.83 17.89
C ILE A 75 -8.76 -8.24 17.85
N LEU A 76 -7.75 -8.45 17.00
CA LEU A 76 -7.16 -9.77 16.79
C LEU A 76 -6.47 -10.32 18.04
N GLU A 77 -5.71 -9.49 18.75
CA GLU A 77 -4.94 -9.90 19.92
C GLU A 77 -5.84 -10.21 21.14
N ARG A 78 -6.83 -9.35 21.42
CA ARG A 78 -7.77 -9.54 22.55
C ARG A 78 -8.66 -10.76 22.37
N LEU A 79 -9.13 -11.03 21.14
CA LEU A 79 -9.99 -12.17 20.87
C LEU A 79 -9.21 -13.47 20.69
N ARG A 80 -7.91 -13.43 20.42
CA ARG A 80 -7.02 -14.60 20.43
C ARG A 80 -7.00 -15.29 21.78
N ASP A 81 -6.93 -14.52 22.87
CA ASP A 81 -6.88 -15.04 24.22
C ASP A 81 -8.19 -15.75 24.63
N CYS A 82 -9.31 -15.38 24.01
CA CYS A 82 -10.60 -16.06 24.13
C CYS A 82 -10.70 -17.36 23.29
N ARG A 83 -9.66 -17.74 22.57
CA ARG A 83 -9.64 -18.88 21.62
C ARG A 83 -10.77 -18.83 20.58
N ASN A 84 -11.24 -17.65 20.26
CA ASN A 84 -12.34 -17.45 19.31
C ASN A 84 -11.86 -16.76 18.03
N ARG A 85 -11.17 -17.53 17.17
CA ARG A 85 -10.67 -17.08 15.88
C ARG A 85 -11.78 -16.52 14.98
N GLU A 86 -12.93 -17.17 14.99
CA GLU A 86 -14.08 -16.79 14.19
C GLU A 86 -14.62 -15.41 14.62
N ALA A 87 -14.81 -15.19 15.93
CA ALA A 87 -15.25 -13.89 16.44
C ALA A 87 -14.26 -12.78 16.11
N ALA A 88 -12.95 -13.03 16.15
CA ALA A 88 -11.94 -12.06 15.79
C ALA A 88 -12.10 -11.62 14.32
N MET A 89 -12.21 -12.55 13.39
CA MET A 89 -12.34 -12.25 11.98
C MET A 89 -13.70 -11.61 11.64
N LYS A 90 -14.79 -12.05 12.25
CA LYS A 90 -16.12 -11.43 12.08
C LYS A 90 -16.16 -10.00 12.62
N THR A 91 -15.49 -9.72 13.75
CA THR A 91 -15.41 -8.36 14.29
C THR A 91 -14.53 -7.45 13.43
N LEU A 92 -13.45 -7.98 12.88
CA LEU A 92 -12.54 -7.23 12.00
C LEU A 92 -13.19 -6.87 10.66
N ALA A 93 -14.00 -7.78 10.09
CA ALA A 93 -14.57 -7.65 8.75
C ALA A 93 -15.26 -6.29 8.47
N PRO A 94 -16.23 -5.85 9.28
CA PRO A 94 -16.89 -4.55 9.06
C PRO A 94 -15.94 -3.37 9.29
N VAL A 95 -15.05 -3.44 10.29
CA VAL A 95 -14.11 -2.36 10.59
C VAL A 95 -13.17 -2.12 9.41
N HIS A 96 -12.51 -3.17 8.94
CA HIS A 96 -11.61 -3.08 7.79
C HIS A 96 -12.34 -2.63 6.51
N THR A 97 -13.53 -3.17 6.27
CA THR A 97 -14.31 -2.85 5.06
C THR A 97 -14.78 -1.39 5.02
N LEU A 98 -15.09 -0.77 6.16
CA LEU A 98 -15.44 0.65 6.23
C LEU A 98 -14.31 1.57 5.77
N LEU A 99 -13.06 1.14 5.85
CA LEU A 99 -11.88 1.93 5.47
C LEU A 99 -11.48 1.74 4.02
N LEU A 100 -11.89 0.62 3.42
CA LEU A 100 -11.63 0.33 2.00
C LEU A 100 -12.45 1.24 1.08
N TRP A 101 -13.69 1.53 1.47
CA TRP A 101 -14.66 2.25 0.64
C TRP A 101 -15.12 3.54 1.33
N PRO A 102 -15.16 4.68 0.62
CA PRO A 102 -15.67 5.91 1.21
C PRO A 102 -17.18 5.81 1.51
N PRO A 103 -17.69 6.61 2.48
CA PRO A 103 -19.10 6.59 2.91
C PRO A 103 -20.07 6.72 1.75
N ARG A 104 -19.79 7.59 0.77
CA ARG A 104 -20.63 7.80 -0.40
C ARG A 104 -20.83 6.51 -1.20
N TYR A 105 -19.73 5.80 -1.48
CA TYR A 105 -19.80 4.51 -2.17
C TYR A 105 -20.64 3.50 -1.39
N ARG A 106 -20.34 3.35 -0.08
CA ARG A 106 -21.03 2.37 0.75
C ARG A 106 -22.53 2.64 0.86
N ALA A 107 -22.92 3.90 1.03
CA ALA A 107 -24.31 4.30 1.10
C ALA A 107 -25.08 4.06 -0.23
N ALA A 108 -24.41 4.21 -1.37
CA ALA A 108 -25.00 3.94 -2.68
C ALA A 108 -25.05 2.43 -3.01
N ALA A 109 -24.04 1.66 -2.57
CA ALA A 109 -23.90 0.25 -2.93
C ALA A 109 -24.74 -0.70 -2.06
N THR A 110 -25.16 -0.28 -0.85
CA THR A 110 -25.89 -1.15 0.09
C THR A 110 -27.01 -0.37 0.76
N ALA A 111 -28.25 -0.71 0.44
CA ALA A 111 -29.43 -0.14 1.12
C ALA A 111 -29.47 -0.56 2.60
N PRO A 112 -30.00 0.27 3.52
CA PRO A 112 -29.98 -0.01 4.96
C PRO A 112 -30.61 -1.35 5.36
N ASP A 113 -31.67 -1.76 4.69
CA ASP A 113 -32.37 -3.03 4.91
C ASP A 113 -31.58 -4.26 4.43
N ARG A 114 -30.58 -4.06 3.55
CA ARG A 114 -29.68 -5.10 3.03
C ARG A 114 -28.40 -5.26 3.86
N VAL A 115 -28.16 -4.37 4.82
CA VAL A 115 -26.93 -4.41 5.66
C VAL A 115 -26.77 -5.75 6.39
N PRO A 116 -27.81 -6.40 6.96
CA PRO A 116 -27.63 -7.69 7.63
C PRO A 116 -27.15 -8.81 6.71
N GLU A 117 -27.59 -8.82 5.45
CA GLU A 117 -27.15 -9.79 4.44
C GLU A 117 -25.72 -9.49 3.99
N PHE A 118 -25.43 -8.23 3.70
CA PHE A 118 -24.10 -7.76 3.35
C PHE A 118 -23.08 -8.11 4.44
N LEU A 119 -23.42 -7.87 5.72
CA LEU A 119 -22.54 -8.17 6.85
C LEU A 119 -22.24 -9.67 6.95
N ARG A 120 -23.26 -10.53 6.80
CA ARG A 120 -23.02 -11.99 6.78
C ARG A 120 -22.02 -12.39 5.69
N GLY A 121 -22.19 -11.87 4.47
CA GLY A 121 -21.25 -12.14 3.37
C GLY A 121 -19.83 -11.67 3.63
N LEU A 122 -19.67 -10.49 4.28
CA LEU A 122 -18.36 -10.00 4.72
C LEU A 122 -17.72 -10.93 5.75
N GLU A 123 -18.47 -11.30 6.78
CA GLU A 123 -18.00 -12.19 7.84
C GLU A 123 -17.54 -13.53 7.26
N GLU A 124 -18.34 -14.15 6.41
CA GLU A 124 -18.01 -15.41 5.72
C GLU A 124 -16.74 -15.26 4.86
N GLY A 125 -16.60 -14.12 4.17
CA GLY A 125 -15.41 -13.80 3.38
C GLY A 125 -14.14 -13.73 4.22
N PHE A 126 -14.21 -13.11 5.39
CA PHE A 126 -13.09 -12.93 6.30
C PHE A 126 -12.68 -14.22 7.03
N LEU A 127 -13.56 -15.18 7.21
CA LEU A 127 -13.23 -16.50 7.79
C LEU A 127 -12.21 -17.31 6.97
N ARG A 128 -11.94 -16.91 5.74
CA ARG A 128 -10.90 -17.52 4.89
C ARG A 128 -9.49 -17.15 5.31
N TYR A 129 -9.34 -16.09 6.11
CA TYR A 129 -8.04 -15.60 6.57
C TYR A 129 -7.71 -16.14 7.97
N ASP A 130 -6.43 -16.36 8.21
CA ASP A 130 -5.92 -16.68 9.54
C ASP A 130 -5.71 -15.38 10.33
N PRO A 131 -6.30 -15.23 11.53
CA PRO A 131 -6.11 -14.04 12.35
C PRO A 131 -4.66 -13.81 12.79
N THR A 132 -3.87 -14.88 12.92
CA THR A 132 -2.45 -14.79 13.28
C THR A 132 -1.65 -14.23 12.10
N ASP A 133 -1.90 -14.72 10.89
CA ASP A 133 -1.25 -14.22 9.68
C ASP A 133 -1.62 -12.75 9.42
N TRP A 134 -2.91 -12.40 9.61
CA TRP A 134 -3.37 -11.01 9.52
C TRP A 134 -2.66 -10.10 10.53
N ALA A 135 -2.56 -10.53 11.80
CA ALA A 135 -1.86 -9.78 12.84
C ALA A 135 -0.37 -9.58 12.51
N TRP A 136 0.31 -10.58 11.94
CA TRP A 136 1.70 -10.43 11.51
C TRP A 136 1.86 -9.45 10.35
N GLN A 137 0.93 -9.46 9.39
CA GLN A 137 0.92 -8.48 8.30
C GLN A 137 0.66 -7.05 8.81
N LEU A 138 -0.27 -6.86 9.75
CA LEU A 138 -0.48 -5.56 10.40
C LEU A 138 0.79 -5.06 11.09
N LYS A 139 1.48 -5.93 11.85
CA LYS A 139 2.76 -5.57 12.50
C LYS A 139 3.83 -5.19 11.48
N ALA A 140 3.88 -5.88 10.35
CA ALA A 140 4.79 -5.53 9.26
C ALA A 140 4.44 -4.16 8.65
N LEU A 141 3.14 -3.89 8.39
CA LEU A 141 2.65 -2.58 7.93
C LEU A 141 3.02 -1.46 8.90
N MET A 142 2.71 -1.62 10.19
CA MET A 142 3.00 -0.63 11.23
C MET A 142 4.49 -0.33 11.36
N SER A 143 5.36 -1.25 10.94
CA SER A 143 6.81 -1.07 10.93
C SER A 143 7.33 -0.31 9.72
N GLN A 144 6.47 0.06 8.75
CA GLN A 144 6.89 0.71 7.51
C GLN A 144 7.48 2.09 7.76
N ASP A 145 8.76 2.24 7.45
CA ASP A 145 9.46 3.51 7.44
C ASP A 145 10.75 3.39 6.60
N ILE A 146 10.79 4.09 5.46
CA ILE A 146 11.98 4.12 4.61
C ILE A 146 13.10 5.01 5.16
N ARG A 147 12.82 5.84 6.16
CA ARG A 147 13.80 6.75 6.77
C ARG A 147 14.76 6.01 7.71
N ARG A 148 14.44 4.75 8.07
CA ARG A 148 15.32 3.93 8.94
C ARG A 148 16.69 3.75 8.32
N GLY A 149 17.72 4.22 9.03
CA GLY A 149 19.11 4.23 8.56
C GLY A 149 19.49 5.50 7.78
N PHE A 150 18.57 6.47 7.71
CA PHE A 150 18.82 7.80 7.14
C PHE A 150 18.50 8.90 8.16
N GLU A 151 19.11 10.05 8.00
CA GLU A 151 18.85 11.25 8.79
C GLU A 151 17.63 12.01 8.23
N GLY A 152 16.45 11.38 8.28
CA GLY A 152 15.18 11.98 7.81
C GLY A 152 14.79 11.62 6.37
N ALA A 153 13.70 12.23 5.92
CA ALA A 153 13.08 11.95 4.63
C ALA A 153 13.92 12.45 3.45
N GLU A 154 14.59 13.59 3.62
CA GLU A 154 15.44 14.20 2.60
C GLU A 154 16.63 13.30 2.27
N ARG A 155 17.29 12.73 3.29
CA ARG A 155 18.41 11.81 3.10
C ARG A 155 17.96 10.49 2.48
N ALA A 156 16.80 9.98 2.89
CA ALA A 156 16.20 8.80 2.25
C ALA A 156 15.87 9.07 0.78
N ALA A 157 15.31 10.25 0.45
CA ALA A 157 15.02 10.64 -0.93
C ALA A 157 16.30 10.76 -1.79
N GLN A 158 17.39 11.30 -1.25
CA GLN A 158 18.68 11.40 -1.96
C GLN A 158 19.29 10.03 -2.32
N ALA A 159 18.94 8.97 -1.59
CA ALA A 159 19.39 7.61 -1.91
C ALA A 159 18.65 6.99 -3.10
N VAL A 160 17.48 7.51 -3.47
CA VAL A 160 16.65 6.98 -4.55
C VAL A 160 17.24 7.37 -5.90
N LYS A 161 17.46 6.37 -6.77
CA LYS A 161 17.99 6.55 -8.14
C LYS A 161 16.92 6.28 -9.22
N ALA A 162 15.88 5.54 -8.86
CA ALA A 162 14.83 5.17 -9.78
C ALA A 162 13.98 6.39 -10.17
N ARG A 163 13.65 6.50 -11.46
CA ARG A 163 12.56 7.41 -11.89
C ARG A 163 11.27 6.95 -11.23
N THR A 164 10.55 7.85 -10.57
CA THR A 164 9.42 7.48 -9.73
C THR A 164 8.14 8.15 -10.22
N MET A 165 7.03 7.39 -10.23
CA MET A 165 5.68 7.92 -10.34
C MET A 165 4.88 7.47 -9.13
N VAL A 166 4.39 8.41 -8.32
CA VAL A 166 3.56 8.13 -7.15
C VAL A 166 2.09 8.25 -7.52
N VAL A 167 1.32 7.19 -7.30
CA VAL A 167 -0.13 7.19 -7.53
C VAL A 167 -0.86 7.13 -6.19
N SER A 168 -1.69 8.13 -5.92
CA SER A 168 -2.56 8.21 -4.74
C SER A 168 -4.04 8.10 -5.12
N ALA A 169 -4.91 7.84 -4.14
CA ALA A 169 -6.35 7.96 -4.31
C ALA A 169 -6.89 9.07 -3.39
N SER A 170 -7.74 9.94 -3.94
CA SER A 170 -8.20 11.16 -3.24
C SER A 170 -9.06 10.85 -2.01
N GLN A 171 -9.78 9.73 -2.03
CA GLN A 171 -10.70 9.32 -0.97
C GLN A 171 -10.18 8.09 -0.18
N ASP A 172 -8.88 7.84 -0.19
CA ASP A 172 -8.27 6.75 0.57
C ASP A 172 -8.35 7.05 2.08
N GLN A 173 -9.08 6.21 2.81
CA GLN A 173 -9.22 6.28 4.26
C GLN A 173 -8.40 5.20 4.97
N LEU A 174 -7.88 4.22 4.22
CA LEU A 174 -7.08 3.15 4.77
C LEU A 174 -5.60 3.54 4.90
N ILE A 175 -5.09 4.28 3.92
CA ILE A 175 -3.71 4.76 3.88
C ILE A 175 -3.72 6.28 3.67
N TYR A 176 -3.19 7.01 4.65
CA TYR A 176 -3.06 8.46 4.52
C TYR A 176 -2.02 8.82 3.46
N SER A 177 -2.44 9.53 2.42
CA SER A 177 -1.62 9.76 1.22
C SER A 177 -0.57 10.86 1.35
N GLU A 178 -0.63 11.72 2.39
CA GLU A 178 0.29 12.86 2.49
C GLU A 178 1.78 12.49 2.61
N PRO A 179 2.19 11.42 3.33
CA PRO A 179 3.59 10.98 3.30
C PRO A 179 4.08 10.61 1.89
N ALA A 180 3.23 9.98 1.08
CA ALA A 180 3.55 9.64 -0.30
C ALA A 180 3.72 10.89 -1.16
N ARG A 181 2.83 11.88 -1.01
CA ARG A 181 2.94 13.19 -1.69
C ARG A 181 4.16 13.98 -1.22
N ALA A 182 4.48 13.95 0.08
CA ALA A 182 5.67 14.60 0.62
C ALA A 182 6.96 14.02 0.02
N LEU A 183 7.06 12.71 -0.02
CA LEU A 183 8.21 12.04 -0.65
C LEU A 183 8.27 12.34 -2.16
N ALA A 184 7.13 12.35 -2.87
CA ALA A 184 7.08 12.69 -4.29
C ALA A 184 7.65 14.09 -4.57
N ARG A 185 7.33 15.08 -3.72
CA ARG A 185 7.92 16.42 -3.79
C ARG A 185 9.45 16.40 -3.62
N LEU A 186 9.96 15.68 -2.63
CA LEU A 186 11.41 15.56 -2.40
C LEU A 186 12.14 14.88 -3.55
N LEU A 187 11.50 13.93 -4.22
CA LEU A 187 12.04 13.21 -5.37
C LEU A 187 11.87 13.98 -6.71
N ASN A 188 11.10 15.06 -6.72
CA ASN A 188 10.59 15.67 -7.96
C ASN A 188 9.96 14.59 -8.87
N ALA A 189 9.18 13.67 -8.28
CA ALA A 189 8.58 12.54 -8.95
C ALA A 189 7.31 12.95 -9.70
N GLU A 190 6.97 12.19 -10.74
CA GLU A 190 5.65 12.29 -11.36
C GLU A 190 4.58 11.86 -10.34
N THR A 191 3.43 12.53 -10.37
CA THR A 191 2.31 12.18 -9.50
C THR A 191 1.05 11.97 -10.32
N ALA A 192 0.21 11.03 -9.89
CA ALA A 192 -1.12 10.84 -10.44
C ALA A 192 -2.11 10.60 -9.30
N GLU A 193 -3.37 11.00 -9.50
CA GLU A 193 -4.42 10.82 -8.52
C GLU A 193 -5.61 10.09 -9.14
N LEU A 194 -6.06 9.04 -8.46
CA LEU A 194 -7.31 8.35 -8.72
C LEU A 194 -8.41 9.08 -7.95
N THR A 195 -9.37 9.64 -8.65
CA THR A 195 -10.35 10.58 -8.08
C THR A 195 -11.77 10.01 -7.99
N GLY A 196 -11.95 8.77 -8.38
CA GLY A 196 -13.24 8.06 -8.30
C GLY A 196 -13.67 7.76 -6.86
N ASP A 197 -14.91 7.32 -6.73
CA ASP A 197 -15.59 7.09 -5.44
C ASP A 197 -15.24 5.73 -4.77
N CYS A 198 -14.10 5.11 -5.09
CA CYS A 198 -13.74 3.80 -4.59
C CYS A 198 -12.71 3.79 -3.45
N GLY A 199 -12.30 4.96 -2.95
CA GLY A 199 -11.39 5.07 -1.81
C GLY A 199 -10.06 4.34 -2.02
N HIS A 200 -9.67 3.51 -1.05
CA HIS A 200 -8.44 2.73 -1.16
C HIS A 200 -8.43 1.81 -2.39
N LEU A 201 -9.58 1.31 -2.80
CA LEU A 201 -9.73 0.39 -3.93
C LEU A 201 -9.92 1.12 -5.29
N ALA A 202 -9.61 2.41 -5.38
CA ALA A 202 -9.69 3.18 -6.62
C ALA A 202 -8.90 2.54 -7.78
N PHE A 203 -7.79 1.85 -7.49
CA PHE A 203 -7.01 1.12 -8.48
C PHE A 203 -7.76 -0.05 -9.16
N LEU A 204 -8.81 -0.59 -8.52
CA LEU A 204 -9.71 -1.59 -9.11
C LEU A 204 -10.82 -0.94 -9.94
N CYS A 205 -11.29 0.24 -9.52
CA CYS A 205 -12.38 0.94 -10.20
C CYS A 205 -11.90 1.74 -11.42
N GLU A 206 -10.70 2.31 -11.35
CA GLU A 206 -10.10 3.13 -12.39
C GLU A 206 -8.98 2.36 -13.14
N THR A 207 -9.16 1.06 -13.36
CA THR A 207 -8.14 0.15 -13.91
C THR A 207 -7.62 0.62 -15.27
N GLN A 208 -8.50 1.11 -16.15
CA GLN A 208 -8.10 1.60 -17.47
C GLN A 208 -7.21 2.84 -17.34
N LYS A 209 -7.66 3.85 -16.58
CA LYS A 209 -6.90 5.09 -16.33
C LYS A 209 -5.54 4.77 -15.71
N LEU A 210 -5.52 3.90 -14.71
CA LEU A 210 -4.28 3.47 -14.06
C LEU A 210 -3.35 2.77 -15.05
N GLY A 211 -3.89 1.86 -15.88
CA GLY A 211 -3.13 1.16 -16.91
C GLY A 211 -2.50 2.10 -17.94
N GLU A 212 -3.23 3.12 -18.38
CA GLU A 212 -2.73 4.15 -19.30
C GLU A 212 -1.61 4.99 -18.66
N LEU A 213 -1.80 5.44 -17.42
CA LEU A 213 -0.81 6.23 -16.66
C LEU A 213 0.49 5.44 -16.44
N VAL A 214 0.37 4.23 -15.88
CA VAL A 214 1.53 3.37 -15.59
C VAL A 214 2.21 2.93 -16.89
N GLY A 215 1.43 2.48 -17.88
CA GLY A 215 1.97 2.05 -19.17
C GLY A 215 2.69 3.17 -19.91
N GLY A 216 2.14 4.40 -19.88
CA GLY A 216 2.78 5.59 -20.42
C GLY A 216 4.09 5.92 -19.70
N PHE A 217 4.09 5.86 -18.37
CA PHE A 217 5.30 6.10 -17.56
C PHE A 217 6.40 5.06 -17.85
N LEU A 218 6.05 3.78 -17.97
CA LEU A 218 7.02 2.71 -18.18
C LEU A 218 7.64 2.73 -19.57
N LYS A 219 6.92 3.25 -20.58
CA LYS A 219 7.39 3.31 -21.98
C LYS A 219 8.30 4.50 -22.28
N ARG A 220 8.23 5.59 -21.49
CA ARG A 220 9.03 6.80 -21.74
C ARG A 220 10.51 6.56 -21.48
N ASP A 221 11.37 6.85 -22.47
CA ASP A 221 12.82 6.75 -22.33
C ASP A 221 13.37 7.73 -21.29
N ARG A 222 14.50 7.35 -20.64
CA ARG A 222 15.24 8.20 -19.67
C ARG A 222 15.69 9.56 -20.24
N ARG A 223 15.62 9.77 -21.57
CA ARG A 223 16.21 10.92 -22.27
C ARG A 223 15.22 12.00 -22.72
N THR A 224 13.94 11.86 -22.50
CA THR A 224 12.95 12.88 -22.82
C THR A 224 12.75 13.82 -21.63
N PRO A 225 13.24 15.08 -21.65
CA PRO A 225 12.85 16.07 -20.66
C PRO A 225 11.35 16.31 -20.80
N ASP A 226 10.62 16.25 -19.68
CA ASP A 226 9.19 16.52 -19.67
C ASP A 226 8.91 17.91 -20.26
N LYS A 227 8.18 17.95 -21.37
CA LYS A 227 7.43 19.15 -21.72
C LYS A 227 6.30 19.25 -20.68
N ALA A 228 6.48 20.20 -19.76
CA ALA A 228 5.56 20.50 -18.67
C ALA A 228 4.10 20.47 -19.15
N PHE A 229 3.29 19.65 -18.52
CA PHE A 229 1.85 19.89 -18.43
C PHE A 229 1.66 21.11 -17.50
N ARG A 230 1.40 22.27 -18.11
CA ARG A 230 0.85 23.44 -17.43
C ARG A 230 -0.65 23.26 -17.26
#